data_9978969de257ea225313fdb8ebb24db3
#
_entry.id   9978969de257ea225313fdb8ebb24db3
#
_cell.length_a   1.000
_cell.length_b   1.000
_cell.length_c   1.000
_cell.angle_alpha   90.00
_cell.angle_beta   90.00
_cell.angle_gamma   90.00
#
_symmetry.space_group_name_H-M   'P 1'
#
loop_
_entity.id
_entity.type
_entity.pdbx_description
1 polymer ?
#
loop_
_entity_poly.entity_id
_entity_poly.type
_entity_poly.pdbx_seq_one_letter_code
_entity_poly.pdbx_strand_id
1 'polypeptide(L)'
;MIRWFKAAVCFFLISGGLLVAQEAAPAAPADGQASIAESPVAVSPPVEVAAPAASTLNTGDQAWMLASSAFVLLMTPGLAFFYGGLVGRKNILSILMQCFMCMAVVTVLWVVVGYSIAFSATEIGQGFCGDPRTHFLLNGVATDQSFAPVEKVKLGLSQQTFMVFQMMFAIITPALIVGAFAERMKFLAFTIFIALWSLLVYSPVAHWVWYGPTHTIFGLGSFNAEDAVPEGALDFAGGTVVHINAGIAALVACLII
;
A
#
# COMPACT_ATOMS: atom_id res chain seq x y z
N MET A 1 -18.03 -30.15 1.93
CA MET A 1 -17.94 -28.69 1.90
C MET A 1 -16.52 -28.18 2.27
N ILE A 2 -15.94 -28.62 3.38
CA ILE A 2 -14.57 -28.24 3.84
C ILE A 2 -13.46 -28.56 2.83
N ARG A 3 -13.59 -29.65 2.04
CA ARG A 3 -12.57 -30.05 1.04
C ARG A 3 -12.50 -29.08 -0.16
N TRP A 4 -13.62 -28.50 -0.56
CA TRP A 4 -13.69 -27.53 -1.67
C TRP A 4 -13.20 -26.16 -1.25
N PHE A 5 -13.39 -25.77 0.01
CA PHE A 5 -12.89 -24.52 0.55
C PHE A 5 -11.34 -24.51 0.62
N LYS A 6 -10.73 -25.62 1.03
CA LYS A 6 -9.26 -25.77 1.00
C LYS A 6 -8.71 -25.67 -0.41
N ALA A 7 -9.41 -26.23 -1.41
CA ALA A 7 -9.01 -26.14 -2.80
C ALA A 7 -9.14 -24.72 -3.37
N ALA A 8 -10.18 -23.97 -3.00
CA ALA A 8 -10.37 -22.58 -3.42
C ALA A 8 -9.32 -21.65 -2.83
N VAL A 9 -8.96 -21.83 -1.55
CA VAL A 9 -7.89 -21.06 -0.91
C VAL A 9 -6.52 -21.37 -1.53
N CYS A 10 -6.23 -22.64 -1.83
CA CYS A 10 -5.00 -23.02 -2.54
C CYS A 10 -4.97 -22.49 -3.97
N PHE A 11 -6.10 -22.48 -4.70
CA PHE A 11 -6.16 -21.94 -6.04
C PHE A 11 -5.93 -20.43 -6.09
N PHE A 12 -6.43 -19.68 -5.11
CA PHE A 12 -6.21 -18.24 -5.00
C PHE A 12 -4.76 -17.91 -4.62
N LEU A 13 -4.09 -18.76 -3.85
CA LEU A 13 -2.67 -18.62 -3.50
C LEU A 13 -1.74 -18.95 -4.68
N ILE A 14 -2.16 -19.88 -5.56
CA ILE A 14 -1.38 -20.31 -6.73
C ILE A 14 -1.56 -19.35 -7.90
N SER A 15 -2.76 -18.78 -8.11
CA SER A 15 -3.02 -17.85 -9.21
C SER A 15 -2.39 -16.45 -8.97
N GLY A 16 -2.08 -16.07 -7.73
CA GLY A 16 -1.32 -14.85 -7.42
C GLY A 16 0.19 -14.97 -7.67
N GLY A 17 0.69 -16.18 -7.92
CA GLY A 17 2.12 -16.49 -8.03
C GLY A 17 2.68 -16.56 -9.45
N LEU A 18 1.87 -16.38 -10.50
CA LEU A 18 2.37 -16.39 -11.88
C LEU A 18 2.76 -14.97 -12.32
N LEU A 19 3.75 -14.38 -11.66
CA LEU A 19 4.50 -13.25 -12.21
C LEU A 19 5.49 -13.82 -13.22
N VAL A 20 5.20 -13.59 -14.49
CA VAL A 20 6.12 -13.80 -15.60
C VAL A 20 7.40 -13.02 -15.31
N ALA A 21 8.49 -13.72 -15.09
CA ALA A 21 9.82 -13.14 -15.07
C ALA A 21 10.07 -12.53 -16.47
N GLN A 22 10.04 -11.22 -16.55
CA GLN A 22 10.42 -10.51 -17.76
C GLN A 22 11.94 -10.52 -17.84
N GLU A 23 12.43 -11.32 -18.76
CA GLU A 23 13.84 -11.50 -19.08
C GLU A 23 14.44 -10.15 -19.53
N ALA A 24 15.44 -9.67 -18.82
CA ALA A 24 16.16 -8.45 -19.16
C ALA A 24 16.96 -8.67 -20.45
N ALA A 25 16.73 -7.83 -21.44
CA ALA A 25 17.50 -7.83 -22.69
C ALA A 25 18.97 -7.46 -22.40
N PRO A 26 19.93 -8.10 -23.07
CA PRO A 26 21.35 -7.84 -22.86
C PRO A 26 21.75 -6.46 -23.38
N ALA A 27 22.54 -5.73 -22.58
CA ALA A 27 23.11 -4.45 -22.93
C ALA A 27 24.13 -4.60 -24.09
N ALA A 28 24.02 -3.72 -25.07
CA ALA A 28 24.97 -3.64 -26.18
C ALA A 28 26.30 -3.02 -25.72
N PRO A 29 27.46 -3.44 -26.29
CA PRO A 29 28.74 -2.90 -25.91
C PRO A 29 28.97 -1.48 -26.47
N ALA A 30 29.45 -0.58 -25.63
CA ALA A 30 29.87 0.75 -26.00
C ALA A 30 31.34 0.71 -26.40
N ASP A 31 31.64 0.81 -27.71
CA ASP A 31 32.94 1.20 -28.23
C ASP A 31 32.79 2.52 -28.99
N GLY A 32 33.60 3.49 -28.65
CA GLY A 32 33.67 4.73 -29.41
C GLY A 32 34.40 5.85 -28.68
N GLN A 33 35.73 5.76 -28.58
CA GLN A 33 36.56 6.91 -28.26
C GLN A 33 36.43 7.96 -29.37
N ALA A 34 36.07 9.19 -29.01
CA ALA A 34 36.20 10.35 -29.86
C ALA A 34 36.93 11.48 -29.12
N SER A 35 37.96 11.91 -29.75
CA SER A 35 38.95 12.97 -29.51
C SER A 35 38.34 14.28 -28.98
N ILE A 36 39.01 14.84 -27.98
CA ILE A 36 38.74 16.16 -27.40
C ILE A 36 39.42 17.23 -28.29
N ALA A 37 38.58 18.09 -28.87
CA ALA A 37 39.04 19.38 -29.40
C ALA A 37 38.59 20.49 -28.44
N GLU A 38 39.54 21.16 -27.81
CA GLU A 38 39.32 22.35 -26.98
C GLU A 38 38.82 23.50 -27.83
N SER A 39 37.65 24.03 -27.51
CA SER A 39 37.17 25.34 -27.96
C SER A 39 36.99 26.26 -26.76
N PRO A 40 37.23 27.58 -26.88
CA PRO A 40 37.32 28.50 -25.76
C PRO A 40 35.98 28.70 -25.08
N VAL A 41 36.02 28.60 -23.76
CA VAL A 41 34.85 28.77 -22.84
C VAL A 41 34.36 30.21 -22.92
N ALA A 42 33.21 30.41 -23.55
CA ALA A 42 32.42 31.64 -23.35
C ALA A 42 31.76 31.54 -21.96
N VAL A 43 32.15 32.43 -21.05
CA VAL A 43 31.54 32.57 -19.73
C VAL A 43 30.09 33.03 -19.92
N SER A 44 29.14 32.12 -19.83
CA SER A 44 27.71 32.43 -19.77
C SER A 44 27.40 33.17 -18.45
N PRO A 45 26.47 34.17 -18.47
CA PRO A 45 26.05 34.83 -17.24
C PRO A 45 25.48 33.80 -16.27
N PRO A 46 25.53 34.06 -14.94
CA PRO A 46 24.99 33.14 -13.95
C PRO A 46 23.53 32.80 -14.30
N VAL A 47 23.28 31.54 -14.53
CA VAL A 47 21.89 31.06 -14.63
C VAL A 47 21.27 31.29 -13.25
N GLU A 48 20.37 32.26 -13.17
CA GLU A 48 19.50 32.47 -12.04
C GLU A 48 18.71 31.17 -11.87
N VAL A 49 19.10 30.36 -10.88
CA VAL A 49 18.40 29.13 -10.54
C VAL A 49 17.02 29.58 -10.03
N ALA A 50 16.05 29.57 -10.94
CA ALA A 50 14.66 29.83 -10.58
C ALA A 50 14.32 28.89 -9.41
N ALA A 51 13.85 29.46 -8.31
CA ALA A 51 13.34 28.71 -7.17
C ALA A 51 12.40 27.61 -7.70
N PRO A 52 12.48 26.37 -7.20
CA PRO A 52 11.66 25.29 -7.70
C PRO A 52 10.20 25.69 -7.63
N ALA A 53 9.57 25.80 -8.81
CA ALA A 53 8.16 26.19 -8.92
C ALA A 53 7.36 25.29 -7.97
N ALA A 54 6.57 25.91 -7.07
CA ALA A 54 5.68 25.17 -6.18
C ALA A 54 4.88 24.21 -7.05
N SER A 55 4.96 22.91 -6.77
CA SER A 55 4.29 21.89 -7.56
C SER A 55 2.79 22.11 -7.43
N THR A 56 2.17 22.60 -8.49
CA THR A 56 0.72 22.79 -8.55
C THR A 56 0.03 21.43 -8.50
N LEU A 57 -1.08 21.36 -7.78
CA LEU A 57 -1.95 20.19 -7.81
C LEU A 57 -2.46 19.97 -9.24
N ASN A 58 -2.38 18.73 -9.70
CA ASN A 58 -2.99 18.34 -10.97
C ASN A 58 -4.42 17.88 -10.73
N THR A 59 -5.39 18.66 -11.22
CA THR A 59 -6.81 18.35 -11.03
C THR A 59 -7.25 17.07 -11.72
N GLY A 60 -6.62 16.71 -12.85
CA GLY A 60 -6.85 15.44 -13.53
C GLY A 60 -6.40 14.24 -12.73
N ASP A 61 -5.18 14.30 -12.16
CA ASP A 61 -4.63 13.24 -11.31
C ASP A 61 -5.45 13.09 -10.03
N GLN A 62 -5.89 14.21 -9.44
CA GLN A 62 -6.78 14.21 -8.28
C GLN A 62 -8.10 13.50 -8.57
N ALA A 63 -8.76 13.87 -9.67
CA ALA A 63 -10.03 13.28 -10.07
C ALA A 63 -9.89 11.79 -10.36
N TRP A 64 -8.83 11.40 -11.08
CA TRP A 64 -8.53 9.99 -11.36
C TRP A 64 -8.26 9.19 -10.10
N MET A 65 -7.48 9.72 -9.16
CA MET A 65 -7.17 9.05 -7.92
C MET A 65 -8.41 8.87 -7.02
N LEU A 66 -9.30 9.87 -6.97
CA LEU A 66 -10.57 9.75 -6.24
C LEU A 66 -11.50 8.70 -6.87
N ALA A 67 -11.61 8.68 -8.21
CA ALA A 67 -12.36 7.65 -8.91
C ALA A 67 -11.78 6.26 -8.65
N SER A 68 -10.45 6.12 -8.73
CA SER A 68 -9.74 4.88 -8.40
C SER A 68 -9.99 4.43 -6.96
N SER A 69 -9.99 5.36 -6.00
CA SER A 69 -10.33 5.09 -4.60
C SER A 69 -11.73 4.49 -4.46
N ALA A 70 -12.72 5.04 -5.19
CA ALA A 70 -14.08 4.52 -5.19
C ALA A 70 -14.16 3.09 -5.75
N PHE A 71 -13.40 2.78 -6.81
CA PHE A 71 -13.32 1.42 -7.35
C PHE A 71 -12.66 0.44 -6.39
N VAL A 72 -11.59 0.85 -5.72
CA VAL A 72 -10.95 0.00 -4.69
C VAL A 72 -11.90 -0.24 -3.51
N LEU A 73 -12.63 0.79 -3.07
CA LEU A 73 -13.63 0.62 -2.02
C LEU A 73 -14.72 -0.37 -2.43
N LEU A 74 -15.18 -0.33 -3.70
CA LEU A 74 -16.18 -1.25 -4.24
C LEU A 74 -15.71 -2.72 -4.23
N MET A 75 -14.40 -2.97 -4.25
CA MET A 75 -13.85 -4.32 -4.16
C MET A 75 -14.21 -4.99 -2.83
N THR A 76 -14.32 -4.26 -1.73
CA THR A 76 -14.67 -4.84 -0.42
C THR A 76 -16.09 -5.41 -0.38
N PRO A 77 -17.17 -4.70 -0.79
CA PRO A 77 -18.48 -5.31 -1.00
C PRO A 77 -18.47 -6.47 -1.99
N GLY A 78 -17.71 -6.34 -3.10
CA GLY A 78 -17.54 -7.43 -4.07
C GLY A 78 -17.00 -8.70 -3.42
N LEU A 79 -15.98 -8.55 -2.57
CA LEU A 79 -15.41 -9.65 -1.79
C LEU A 79 -16.40 -10.22 -0.77
N ALA A 80 -17.22 -9.37 -0.14
CA ALA A 80 -18.26 -9.80 0.77
C ALA A 80 -19.26 -10.74 0.08
N PHE A 81 -19.73 -10.39 -1.12
CA PHE A 81 -20.62 -11.25 -1.91
C PHE A 81 -19.91 -12.53 -2.37
N PHE A 82 -18.65 -12.46 -2.77
CA PHE A 82 -17.86 -13.62 -3.14
C PHE A 82 -17.76 -14.64 -1.99
N TYR A 83 -17.37 -14.21 -0.80
CA TYR A 83 -17.31 -15.07 0.37
C TYR A 83 -18.70 -15.52 0.84
N GLY A 84 -19.70 -14.64 0.75
CA GLY A 84 -21.08 -14.99 1.03
C GLY A 84 -21.60 -16.14 0.16
N GLY A 85 -21.14 -16.21 -1.10
CA GLY A 85 -21.47 -17.32 -2.01
C GLY A 85 -20.79 -18.66 -1.66
N LEU A 86 -19.71 -18.64 -0.87
CA LEU A 86 -18.92 -19.83 -0.52
C LEU A 86 -19.35 -20.49 0.80
N VAL A 87 -20.14 -19.79 1.63
CA VAL A 87 -20.57 -20.28 2.95
C VAL A 87 -21.99 -20.82 2.93
N GLY A 88 -22.37 -21.55 3.98
CA GLY A 88 -23.72 -22.03 4.15
C GLY A 88 -24.74 -20.87 4.31
N ARG A 89 -25.97 -21.05 3.81
CA ARG A 89 -27.02 -20.01 3.79
C ARG A 89 -27.23 -19.29 5.14
N LYS A 90 -27.05 -19.99 6.25
CA LYS A 90 -27.23 -19.43 7.60
C LYS A 90 -26.12 -18.43 7.97
N ASN A 91 -24.97 -18.49 7.31
CA ASN A 91 -23.77 -17.73 7.64
C ASN A 91 -23.48 -16.59 6.66
N ILE A 92 -24.26 -16.47 5.57
CA ILE A 92 -24.06 -15.43 4.53
C ILE A 92 -24.06 -14.04 5.18
N LEU A 93 -25.08 -13.72 5.98
CA LEU A 93 -25.17 -12.41 6.62
C LEU A 93 -24.00 -12.13 7.56
N SER A 94 -23.54 -13.14 8.29
CA SER A 94 -22.39 -13.01 9.19
C SER A 94 -21.11 -12.64 8.41
N ILE A 95 -20.87 -13.27 7.28
CA ILE A 95 -19.68 -12.98 6.42
C ILE A 95 -19.79 -11.59 5.79
N LEU A 96 -20.97 -11.24 5.27
CA LEU A 96 -21.20 -9.87 4.77
C LEU A 96 -20.90 -8.83 5.85
N MET A 97 -21.43 -9.02 7.07
CA MET A 97 -21.19 -8.12 8.18
C MET A 97 -19.74 -8.05 8.60
N GLN A 98 -18.98 -9.15 8.53
CA GLN A 98 -17.53 -9.14 8.79
C GLN A 98 -16.78 -8.25 7.78
N CYS A 99 -17.07 -8.36 6.50
CA CYS A 99 -16.46 -7.51 5.48
C CYS A 99 -16.82 -6.03 5.65
N PHE A 100 -18.09 -5.72 5.94
CA PHE A 100 -18.52 -4.34 6.21
C PHE A 100 -17.94 -3.81 7.52
N MET A 101 -17.71 -4.67 8.51
CA MET A 101 -17.02 -4.28 9.75
C MET A 101 -15.55 -3.91 9.49
N CYS A 102 -14.87 -4.57 8.55
CA CYS A 102 -13.54 -4.13 8.11
C CYS A 102 -13.59 -2.68 7.59
N MET A 103 -14.59 -2.34 6.76
CA MET A 103 -14.74 -0.96 6.28
C MET A 103 -14.93 0.03 7.45
N ALA A 104 -15.82 -0.27 8.40
CA ALA A 104 -16.13 0.62 9.50
C ALA A 104 -14.93 0.80 10.47
N VAL A 105 -14.39 -0.30 10.96
CA VAL A 105 -13.33 -0.29 11.98
C VAL A 105 -12.02 0.27 11.42
N VAL A 106 -11.61 -0.22 10.26
CA VAL A 106 -10.32 0.19 9.69
C VAL A 106 -10.34 1.65 9.24
N THR A 107 -11.46 2.15 8.69
CA THR A 107 -11.59 3.58 8.37
C THR A 107 -11.34 4.46 9.61
N VAL A 108 -11.97 4.15 10.73
CA VAL A 108 -11.80 4.91 11.97
C VAL A 108 -10.35 4.82 12.46
N LEU A 109 -9.80 3.62 12.51
CA LEU A 109 -8.42 3.41 12.98
C LEU A 109 -7.39 4.07 12.06
N TRP A 110 -7.64 4.06 10.76
CA TRP A 110 -6.77 4.71 9.77
C TRP A 110 -6.73 6.21 9.95
N VAL A 111 -7.88 6.84 10.11
CA VAL A 111 -7.99 8.29 10.37
C VAL A 111 -7.36 8.66 11.71
N VAL A 112 -7.56 7.86 12.75
CA VAL A 112 -7.05 8.16 14.09
C VAL A 112 -5.52 8.04 14.13
N VAL A 113 -4.96 6.92 13.65
CA VAL A 113 -3.53 6.63 13.85
C VAL A 113 -2.89 5.78 12.75
N GLY A 114 -3.64 4.97 12.03
CA GLY A 114 -3.12 4.00 11.07
C GLY A 114 -2.34 4.68 9.93
N TYR A 115 -2.85 5.79 9.41
CA TYR A 115 -2.15 6.58 8.40
C TYR A 115 -0.80 7.10 8.91
N SER A 116 -0.74 7.57 10.16
CA SER A 116 0.49 8.04 10.77
C SER A 116 1.53 6.92 10.89
N ILE A 117 1.12 5.74 11.35
CA ILE A 117 2.02 4.58 11.47
C ILE A 117 2.57 4.15 10.10
N ALA A 118 1.75 4.23 9.04
CA ALA A 118 2.13 3.78 7.70
C ALA A 118 2.93 4.84 6.92
N PHE A 119 2.59 6.13 7.03
CA PHE A 119 3.06 7.17 6.12
C PHE A 119 3.60 8.43 6.82
N SER A 120 4.13 8.30 8.03
CA SER A 120 4.85 9.39 8.71
C SER A 120 6.32 9.42 8.30
N ALA A 121 6.83 10.63 8.01
CA ALA A 121 8.25 10.88 7.78
C ALA A 121 9.09 10.76 9.05
N THR A 122 8.47 10.94 10.22
CA THR A 122 9.12 10.69 11.51
C THR A 122 8.94 9.22 11.86
N GLU A 123 10.02 8.55 12.16
CA GLU A 123 10.04 7.10 12.41
C GLU A 123 10.32 6.78 13.87
N ILE A 124 9.80 5.66 14.35
CA ILE A 124 10.11 5.08 15.66
C ILE A 124 10.69 3.67 15.49
N GLY A 125 11.46 3.23 16.49
CA GLY A 125 12.05 1.89 16.47
C GLY A 125 13.07 1.67 15.35
N GLN A 126 13.86 2.69 15.02
CA GLN A 126 14.88 2.61 13.95
C GLN A 126 14.27 2.27 12.56
N GLY A 127 13.15 2.90 12.22
CA GLY A 127 12.46 2.66 10.96
C GLY A 127 11.48 1.48 11.00
N PHE A 128 11.10 1.01 12.19
CA PHE A 128 10.11 -0.06 12.29
C PHE A 128 8.71 0.41 11.87
N CYS A 129 8.31 1.62 12.23
CA CYS A 129 7.06 2.24 11.77
C CYS A 129 7.12 3.77 11.91
N GLY A 130 6.19 4.46 11.25
CA GLY A 130 6.02 5.89 11.42
C GLY A 130 5.54 6.26 12.83
N ASP A 131 5.86 7.48 13.28
CA ASP A 131 5.42 7.97 14.59
C ASP A 131 3.89 8.17 14.58
N PRO A 132 3.14 7.49 15.45
CA PRO A 132 1.68 7.63 15.56
C PRO A 132 1.19 9.04 15.83
N ARG A 133 2.06 9.92 16.35
CA ARG A 133 1.72 11.29 16.76
C ARG A 133 1.75 12.29 15.61
N THR A 134 2.54 12.02 14.56
CA THR A 134 2.80 12.98 13.48
C THR A 134 1.50 13.40 12.77
N HIS A 135 0.68 12.42 12.41
CA HIS A 135 -0.61 12.64 11.74
C HIS A 135 -1.79 12.13 12.56
N PHE A 136 -1.69 12.21 13.90
CA PHE A 136 -2.80 11.81 14.77
C PHE A 136 -4.07 12.60 14.41
N LEU A 137 -5.18 11.89 14.17
CA LEU A 137 -6.43 12.45 13.66
C LEU A 137 -6.25 13.28 12.38
N LEU A 138 -5.34 12.86 11.50
CA LEU A 138 -4.96 13.51 10.24
C LEU A 138 -4.42 14.95 10.43
N ASN A 139 -3.91 15.28 11.60
CA ASN A 139 -3.28 16.56 11.82
C ASN A 139 -2.10 16.76 10.85
N GLY A 140 -2.02 17.95 10.24
CA GLY A 140 -0.96 18.30 9.29
C GLY A 140 -1.06 17.60 7.92
N VAL A 141 -2.13 16.87 7.62
CA VAL A 141 -2.38 16.30 6.29
C VAL A 141 -2.86 17.41 5.35
N ALA A 142 -1.98 17.82 4.42
CA ALA A 142 -2.23 18.95 3.53
C ALA A 142 -3.28 18.62 2.45
N THR A 143 -4.12 19.61 2.14
CA THR A 143 -5.20 19.50 1.14
C THR A 143 -4.91 20.31 -0.12
N ASP A 144 -4.08 21.32 -0.01
CA ASP A 144 -3.84 22.40 -0.98
C ASP A 144 -2.45 22.36 -1.63
N GLN A 145 -1.59 21.45 -1.17
CA GLN A 145 -0.23 21.30 -1.67
C GLN A 145 -0.02 19.91 -2.26
N SER A 146 0.84 19.83 -3.27
CA SER A 146 1.27 18.54 -3.83
C SER A 146 2.02 17.74 -2.79
N PHE A 147 1.60 16.51 -2.58
CA PHE A 147 2.23 15.57 -1.67
C PHE A 147 3.56 15.08 -2.24
N ALA A 148 4.61 15.19 -1.45
CA ALA A 148 5.92 14.65 -1.75
C ALA A 148 6.29 13.66 -0.64
N PRO A 149 6.07 12.35 -0.83
CA PRO A 149 6.44 11.35 0.18
C PRO A 149 7.96 11.31 0.39
N VAL A 150 8.73 11.66 -0.64
CA VAL A 150 10.19 11.85 -0.59
C VAL A 150 10.48 13.19 -1.24
N GLU A 151 11.50 13.91 -0.77
CA GLU A 151 11.83 15.28 -1.19
C GLU A 151 11.86 15.50 -2.71
N LYS A 152 12.22 14.45 -3.46
CA LYS A 152 12.37 14.50 -4.92
C LYS A 152 11.14 14.03 -5.71
N VAL A 153 10.17 13.35 -5.07
CA VAL A 153 9.00 12.78 -5.75
C VAL A 153 7.75 13.58 -5.43
N LYS A 154 7.30 14.38 -6.39
CA LYS A 154 6.07 15.16 -6.30
C LYS A 154 4.98 14.45 -7.09
N LEU A 155 3.92 14.03 -6.42
CA LEU A 155 2.88 13.21 -7.03
C LEU A 155 1.81 14.00 -7.80
N GLY A 156 1.79 15.34 -7.74
CA GLY A 156 0.68 16.13 -8.29
C GLY A 156 -0.65 15.96 -7.55
N LEU A 157 -0.68 15.15 -6.51
CA LEU A 157 -1.82 14.83 -5.65
C LEU A 157 -1.70 15.54 -4.31
N SER A 158 -2.82 15.89 -3.68
CA SER A 158 -2.80 16.31 -2.28
C SER A 158 -2.53 15.12 -1.36
N GLN A 159 -1.91 15.39 -0.22
CA GLN A 159 -1.69 14.36 0.80
C GLN A 159 -3.01 13.72 1.27
N GLN A 160 -4.07 14.50 1.33
CA GLN A 160 -5.40 13.99 1.68
C GLN A 160 -5.93 12.98 0.64
N THR A 161 -5.79 13.27 -0.65
CA THR A 161 -6.19 12.33 -1.71
C THR A 161 -5.38 11.04 -1.64
N PHE A 162 -4.07 11.15 -1.44
CA PHE A 162 -3.20 10.01 -1.22
C PHE A 162 -3.63 9.18 0.01
N MET A 163 -3.89 9.85 1.14
CA MET A 163 -4.36 9.21 2.37
C MET A 163 -5.65 8.42 2.15
N VAL A 164 -6.63 9.00 1.44
CA VAL A 164 -7.90 8.33 1.11
C VAL A 164 -7.66 7.10 0.24
N PHE A 165 -6.83 7.22 -0.80
CA PHE A 165 -6.50 6.09 -1.66
C PHE A 165 -5.85 4.93 -0.89
N GLN A 166 -4.88 5.23 -0.05
CA GLN A 166 -4.20 4.23 0.80
C GLN A 166 -5.13 3.61 1.85
N MET A 167 -6.10 4.37 2.34
CA MET A 167 -7.14 3.86 3.25
C MET A 167 -7.94 2.71 2.61
N MET A 168 -8.21 2.76 1.31
CA MET A 168 -8.96 1.72 0.62
C MET A 168 -8.24 0.37 0.67
N PHE A 169 -6.92 0.37 0.56
CA PHE A 169 -6.09 -0.84 0.69
C PHE A 169 -6.01 -1.32 2.14
N ALA A 170 -5.93 -0.41 3.10
CA ALA A 170 -6.00 -0.76 4.51
C ALA A 170 -7.33 -1.46 4.86
N ILE A 171 -8.43 -1.07 4.24
CA ILE A 171 -9.76 -1.65 4.43
C ILE A 171 -9.86 -3.05 3.83
N ILE A 172 -9.44 -3.21 2.57
CA ILE A 172 -9.65 -4.48 1.87
C ILE A 172 -8.73 -5.59 2.39
N THR A 173 -7.54 -5.27 2.87
CA THR A 173 -6.56 -6.27 3.26
C THR A 173 -7.05 -7.19 4.39
N PRO A 174 -7.57 -6.72 5.53
CA PRO A 174 -8.18 -7.61 6.52
C PRO A 174 -9.45 -8.29 6.03
N ALA A 175 -10.18 -7.68 5.08
CA ALA A 175 -11.34 -8.33 4.47
C ALA A 175 -10.93 -9.58 3.67
N LEU A 176 -9.74 -9.63 3.07
CA LEU A 176 -9.21 -10.82 2.41
C LEU A 176 -8.99 -11.99 3.37
N ILE A 177 -8.72 -11.72 4.65
CA ILE A 177 -8.52 -12.77 5.66
C ILE A 177 -9.86 -13.39 6.11
N VAL A 178 -10.99 -12.72 5.92
CA VAL A 178 -12.33 -13.17 6.37
C VAL A 178 -12.64 -14.61 5.95
N GLY A 179 -12.24 -14.98 4.73
CA GLY A 179 -12.42 -16.35 4.24
C GLY A 179 -11.79 -17.43 5.10
N ALA A 180 -10.68 -17.15 5.78
CA ALA A 180 -10.00 -18.07 6.67
C ALA A 180 -10.76 -18.31 8.00
N PHE A 181 -11.52 -17.33 8.43
CA PHE A 181 -12.32 -17.38 9.67
C PHE A 181 -13.76 -17.84 9.45
N ALA A 182 -14.16 -17.96 8.19
CA ALA A 182 -15.55 -18.23 7.82
C ALA A 182 -16.11 -19.39 8.64
N GLU A 183 -17.26 -19.17 9.30
CA GLU A 183 -17.99 -20.13 10.13
C GLU A 183 -17.26 -20.59 11.41
N ARG A 184 -16.06 -20.05 11.73
CA ARG A 184 -15.23 -20.52 12.84
C ARG A 184 -14.99 -19.49 13.93
N MET A 185 -14.97 -18.21 13.60
CA MET A 185 -14.65 -17.14 14.54
C MET A 185 -15.89 -16.36 14.95
N LYS A 186 -16.03 -16.05 16.24
CA LYS A 186 -17.07 -15.17 16.75
C LYS A 186 -16.86 -13.75 16.25
N PHE A 187 -17.95 -13.04 15.92
CA PHE A 187 -17.92 -11.70 15.36
C PHE A 187 -17.09 -10.70 16.19
N LEU A 188 -17.26 -10.69 17.51
CA LEU A 188 -16.47 -9.80 18.38
C LEU A 188 -14.99 -10.12 18.35
N ALA A 189 -14.62 -11.40 18.40
CA ALA A 189 -13.21 -11.82 18.33
C ALA A 189 -12.59 -11.41 16.98
N PHE A 190 -13.32 -11.57 15.89
CA PHE A 190 -12.94 -11.09 14.58
C PHE A 190 -12.72 -9.57 14.55
N THR A 191 -13.65 -8.80 15.12
CA THR A 191 -13.57 -7.33 15.16
C THR A 191 -12.31 -6.86 15.92
N ILE A 192 -12.01 -7.46 17.07
CA ILE A 192 -10.81 -7.17 17.85
C ILE A 192 -9.55 -7.56 17.06
N PHE A 193 -9.58 -8.73 16.43
CA PHE A 193 -8.46 -9.20 15.60
C PHE A 193 -8.13 -8.23 14.47
N ILE A 194 -9.11 -7.81 13.66
CA ILE A 194 -8.87 -6.90 12.54
C ILE A 194 -8.37 -5.53 13.01
N ALA A 195 -8.88 -5.04 14.16
CA ALA A 195 -8.45 -3.78 14.73
C ALA A 195 -6.96 -3.83 15.11
N LEU A 196 -6.55 -4.85 15.85
CA LEU A 196 -5.16 -5.03 16.25
C LEU A 196 -4.25 -5.34 15.06
N TRP A 197 -4.68 -6.24 14.17
CA TRP A 197 -3.91 -6.65 13.01
C TRP A 197 -3.66 -5.48 12.04
N SER A 198 -4.65 -4.63 11.81
CA SER A 198 -4.48 -3.46 10.93
C SER A 198 -3.46 -2.46 11.46
N LEU A 199 -3.37 -2.27 12.78
CA LEU A 199 -2.41 -1.35 13.39
C LEU A 199 -1.02 -1.96 13.59
N LEU A 200 -0.96 -3.23 14.04
CA LEU A 200 0.29 -3.87 14.46
C LEU A 200 1.01 -4.60 13.32
N VAL A 201 0.27 -4.98 12.27
CA VAL A 201 0.82 -5.75 11.15
C VAL A 201 0.70 -4.97 9.85
N TYR A 202 -0.52 -4.59 9.44
CA TYR A 202 -0.72 -3.94 8.15
C TYR A 202 0.01 -2.60 8.04
N SER A 203 -0.19 -1.69 9.00
CA SER A 203 0.39 -0.35 8.92
C SER A 203 1.93 -0.35 8.95
N PRO A 204 2.63 -1.14 9.80
CA PRO A 204 4.07 -1.29 9.72
C PRO A 204 4.55 -1.89 8.39
N VAL A 205 3.89 -2.94 7.88
CA VAL A 205 4.27 -3.54 6.58
C VAL A 205 4.08 -2.53 5.43
N ALA A 206 3.01 -1.73 5.45
CA ALA A 206 2.81 -0.64 4.49
C ALA A 206 3.92 0.41 4.59
N HIS A 207 4.37 0.73 5.81
CA HIS A 207 5.49 1.63 6.04
C HIS A 207 6.79 1.08 5.41
N TRP A 208 7.11 -0.18 5.63
CA TRP A 208 8.33 -0.81 5.11
C TRP A 208 8.39 -0.85 3.59
N VAL A 209 7.27 -1.17 2.95
CA VAL A 209 7.23 -1.47 1.51
C VAL A 209 6.86 -0.25 0.69
N TRP A 210 5.89 0.56 1.14
CA TRP A 210 5.37 1.66 0.34
C TRP A 210 5.94 3.02 0.70
N TYR A 211 6.28 3.26 1.95
CA TYR A 211 6.72 4.59 2.38
C TYR A 211 8.20 4.65 2.77
N GLY A 212 8.75 3.59 3.28
CA GLY A 212 10.05 3.63 3.94
C GLY A 212 11.11 4.31 3.08
N PRO A 213 11.77 5.36 3.62
CA PRO A 213 13.06 5.78 3.11
C PRO A 213 14.03 4.59 3.19
N THR A 214 15.17 4.70 2.53
CA THR A 214 16.24 3.68 2.54
C THR A 214 16.70 3.22 3.93
N HIS A 215 16.16 3.82 4.98
CA HIS A 215 16.54 3.61 6.38
C HIS A 215 15.58 2.71 7.17
N THR A 216 14.48 2.24 6.57
CA THR A 216 13.62 1.27 7.26
C THR A 216 14.38 -0.03 7.49
N ILE A 217 14.04 -0.74 8.57
CA ILE A 217 14.69 -2.00 8.97
C ILE A 217 14.82 -3.00 7.81
N PHE A 218 13.93 -2.92 6.83
CA PHE A 218 13.89 -3.82 5.68
C PHE A 218 14.29 -3.16 4.35
N GLY A 219 14.51 -1.83 4.29
CA GLY A 219 14.96 -1.12 3.11
C GLY A 219 14.11 -1.31 1.84
N LEU A 220 12.82 -1.63 2.00
CA LEU A 220 11.95 -2.07 0.90
C LEU A 220 11.20 -0.92 0.20
N GLY A 221 11.46 0.34 0.57
CA GLY A 221 10.68 1.50 0.11
C GLY A 221 10.63 1.66 -1.41
N SER A 222 9.41 1.64 -1.96
CA SER A 222 9.15 1.77 -3.40
C SER A 222 9.27 3.19 -3.93
N PHE A 223 9.28 4.21 -3.07
CA PHE A 223 9.28 5.62 -3.47
C PHE A 223 10.66 6.25 -3.67
N ASN A 224 11.76 5.50 -3.55
CA ASN A 224 13.11 5.99 -3.83
C ASN A 224 13.36 6.09 -5.34
N ALA A 225 12.77 7.08 -5.99
CA ALA A 225 12.61 7.11 -7.44
C ALA A 225 13.81 7.66 -8.25
N GLU A 226 14.83 8.27 -7.65
CA GLU A 226 15.95 8.80 -8.46
C GLU A 226 17.24 8.00 -8.41
N ASP A 227 17.44 7.30 -7.33
CA ASP A 227 18.43 6.25 -7.29
C ASP A 227 17.65 4.94 -7.18
N ALA A 228 16.78 4.66 -8.19
CA ALA A 228 16.01 3.41 -8.19
C ALA A 228 16.92 2.32 -7.67
N VAL A 229 16.88 2.17 -6.35
CA VAL A 229 17.76 1.19 -5.71
C VAL A 229 17.29 -0.12 -6.29
N PRO A 230 18.11 -0.82 -7.06
CA PRO A 230 17.73 -2.11 -7.64
C PRO A 230 17.31 -3.11 -6.56
N GLU A 231 17.41 -2.73 -5.31
CA GLU A 231 17.25 -3.53 -4.11
C GLU A 231 15.89 -3.36 -3.41
N GLY A 232 15.05 -2.37 -3.80
CA GLY A 232 13.72 -2.19 -3.22
C GLY A 232 12.69 -3.17 -3.78
N ALA A 233 11.72 -3.58 -2.95
CA ALA A 233 10.61 -4.41 -3.40
C ALA A 233 9.69 -3.61 -4.33
N LEU A 234 9.47 -4.10 -5.54
CA LEU A 234 8.48 -3.54 -6.46
C LEU A 234 7.09 -4.06 -6.07
N ASP A 235 6.29 -3.22 -5.46
CA ASP A 235 4.93 -3.54 -5.02
C ASP A 235 3.93 -2.48 -5.49
N PHE A 236 3.58 -2.52 -6.79
CA PHE A 236 2.68 -1.54 -7.40
C PHE A 236 1.21 -1.75 -7.03
N ALA A 237 0.79 -3.00 -6.92
CA ALA A 237 -0.61 -3.38 -6.71
C ALA A 237 -0.85 -4.09 -5.36
N GLY A 238 0.04 -3.95 -4.40
CA GLY A 238 -0.09 -4.56 -3.09
C GLY A 238 0.23 -6.05 -3.04
N GLY A 239 1.11 -6.53 -3.94
CA GLY A 239 1.53 -7.94 -3.92
C GLY A 239 2.07 -8.36 -2.56
N THR A 240 2.91 -7.54 -1.95
CA THR A 240 3.47 -7.78 -0.62
C THR A 240 2.57 -7.25 0.49
N VAL A 241 2.23 -5.94 0.45
CA VAL A 241 1.50 -5.26 1.54
C VAL A 241 0.10 -5.82 1.74
N VAL A 242 -0.60 -6.15 0.67
CA VAL A 242 -1.97 -6.65 0.70
C VAL A 242 -2.00 -8.17 0.64
N HIS A 243 -1.51 -8.76 -0.46
CA HIS A 243 -1.78 -10.17 -0.77
C HIS A 243 -0.93 -11.14 0.03
N ILE A 244 0.39 -10.97 0.08
CA ILE A 244 1.26 -11.84 0.90
C ILE A 244 0.92 -11.69 2.37
N ASN A 245 0.75 -10.46 2.84
CA ASN A 245 0.44 -10.16 4.24
C ASN A 245 -0.90 -10.80 4.66
N ALA A 246 -1.97 -10.58 3.89
CA ALA A 246 -3.27 -11.21 4.15
C ALA A 246 -3.21 -12.74 4.01
N GLY A 247 -2.50 -13.25 3.00
CA GLY A 247 -2.37 -14.69 2.74
C GLY A 247 -1.68 -15.44 3.87
N ILE A 248 -0.58 -14.89 4.40
CA ILE A 248 0.12 -15.46 5.56
C ILE A 248 -0.76 -15.42 6.80
N ALA A 249 -1.43 -14.29 7.06
CA ALA A 249 -2.36 -14.18 8.20
C ALA A 249 -3.52 -15.19 8.08
N ALA A 250 -4.07 -15.37 6.88
CA ALA A 250 -5.11 -16.35 6.59
C ALA A 250 -4.62 -17.79 6.81
N LEU A 251 -3.41 -18.10 6.36
CA LEU A 251 -2.79 -19.43 6.55
C LEU A 251 -2.62 -19.74 8.04
N VAL A 252 -2.01 -18.83 8.80
CA VAL A 252 -1.81 -18.98 10.24
C VAL A 252 -3.15 -19.15 10.96
N ALA A 253 -4.14 -18.34 10.61
CA ALA A 253 -5.48 -18.45 11.18
C ALA A 253 -6.13 -19.81 10.89
N CYS A 254 -6.03 -20.32 9.67
CA CYS A 254 -6.54 -21.64 9.31
C CYS A 254 -5.86 -22.80 10.08
N LEU A 255 -4.60 -22.63 10.48
CA LEU A 255 -3.86 -23.64 11.23
C LEU A 255 -4.20 -23.64 12.73
N ILE A 256 -4.59 -22.47 13.27
CA ILE A 256 -4.86 -22.28 14.70
C ILE A 256 -6.33 -22.54 15.05
N ILE A 257 -7.27 -22.12 14.17
CA ILE A 257 -8.71 -22.19 14.38
C ILE A 257 -9.29 -23.38 13.61
#